data_c7d473fa303d16ee6fad03a699916c27
#
_entry.id   c7d473fa303d16ee6fad03a699916c27
#
_cell.length_a   1.000
_cell.length_b   1.000
_cell.length_c   1.000
_cell.angle_alpha   90.00
_cell.angle_beta   90.00
_cell.angle_gamma   90.00
#
_symmetry.space_group_name_H-M   'P 1'
#
loop_
_entity.id
_entity.type
_entity.pdbx_description
1 polymer ?
#
loop_
_entity_poly.entity_id
_entity_poly.type
_entity_poly.pdbx_seq_one_letter_code
_entity_poly.pdbx_strand_id
1 'polypeptide(L)'
;DYTEAAKRIVDNGEPGFAWLENMRQYSRMKNGGDNKDHRAMGGNPCLEQTLESYELCCLVETFPNNHESFEDYARTLKYAYLYAKTVTLGRTHWADTNRVMLRNRRIGCSVSGVAQFVTNRGLDKFKEWLNNGYDVIQDWDKQYSDWFAVPRSIKTTSVKPSGTVSLLAGATPGLHYAESRFYIRRIRLSKHSELLEPLKKAGYLVEPAFGSEDTTMVVEVPVDVG
;
A
#
# COMPACT_ATOMS: atom_id res chain seq x y z
N ASP A 1 28.00 -10.88 -3.95
CA ASP A 1 28.33 -11.74 -2.80
C ASP A 1 27.30 -11.53 -1.69
N TYR A 2 26.62 -12.62 -1.26
CA TYR A 2 25.56 -12.57 -0.24
C TYR A 2 26.09 -12.02 1.09
N THR A 3 27.29 -12.43 1.50
CA THR A 3 27.90 -11.99 2.75
C THR A 3 28.15 -10.49 2.78
N GLU A 4 28.61 -9.93 1.67
CA GLU A 4 28.82 -8.48 1.56
C GLU A 4 27.50 -7.70 1.57
N ALA A 5 26.48 -8.19 0.88
CA ALA A 5 25.15 -7.62 0.93
C ALA A 5 24.57 -7.65 2.35
N ALA A 6 24.70 -8.79 3.05
CA ALA A 6 24.24 -8.92 4.44
C ALA A 6 24.90 -7.93 5.40
N LYS A 7 26.21 -7.66 5.23
CA LYS A 7 26.91 -6.64 6.03
C LYS A 7 26.34 -5.24 5.82
N ARG A 8 26.06 -4.86 4.57
CA ARG A 8 25.49 -3.56 4.25
C ARG A 8 24.08 -3.37 4.83
N ILE A 9 23.27 -4.44 4.89
CA ILE A 9 21.94 -4.39 5.51
C ILE A 9 22.01 -4.00 6.98
N VAL A 10 23.05 -4.46 7.72
CA VAL A 10 23.24 -4.11 9.13
C VAL A 10 23.44 -2.60 9.31
N ASP A 11 24.14 -1.95 8.38
CA ASP A 11 24.49 -0.54 8.49
C ASP A 11 23.36 0.41 8.10
N ASN A 12 22.57 0.07 7.08
CA ASN A 12 21.60 1.00 6.50
C ASN A 12 20.25 0.36 6.07
N GLY A 13 20.05 -0.94 6.31
CA GLY A 13 18.84 -1.66 5.91
C GLY A 13 18.78 -2.04 4.42
N GLU A 14 19.81 -1.72 3.64
CA GLU A 14 19.87 -1.97 2.19
C GLU A 14 21.14 -2.78 1.82
N PRO A 15 21.10 -3.60 0.75
CA PRO A 15 19.99 -3.88 -0.16
C PRO A 15 18.97 -4.87 0.40
N GLY A 16 17.71 -4.78 -0.04
CA GLY A 16 16.71 -5.80 0.23
C GLY A 16 16.87 -7.05 -0.66
N PHE A 17 16.28 -8.17 -0.24
CA PHE A 17 16.23 -9.40 -1.02
C PHE A 17 14.83 -9.69 -1.52
N ALA A 18 14.73 -10.18 -2.76
CA ALA A 18 13.48 -10.61 -3.36
C ALA A 18 13.63 -12.01 -3.98
N TRP A 19 12.66 -12.87 -3.76
CA TRP A 19 12.60 -14.22 -4.32
C TRP A 19 11.74 -14.22 -5.58
N LEU A 20 12.35 -13.93 -6.72
CA LEU A 20 11.66 -13.74 -7.99
C LEU A 20 10.84 -14.97 -8.42
N GLU A 21 11.33 -16.16 -8.17
CA GLU A 21 10.59 -17.39 -8.48
C GLU A 21 9.29 -17.50 -7.65
N ASN A 22 9.33 -17.15 -6.36
CA ASN A 22 8.12 -17.09 -5.52
C ASN A 22 7.15 -16.03 -6.03
N MET A 23 7.65 -14.86 -6.44
CA MET A 23 6.84 -13.79 -7.02
C MET A 23 6.11 -14.23 -8.28
N ARG A 24 6.75 -15.06 -9.10
CA ARG A 24 6.18 -15.61 -10.34
C ARG A 24 5.21 -16.75 -10.08
N GLN A 25 5.54 -17.60 -9.13
CA GLN A 25 4.80 -18.82 -8.85
C GLN A 25 3.50 -18.59 -8.09
N TYR A 26 3.46 -17.61 -7.17
CA TYR A 26 2.34 -17.43 -6.26
C TYR A 26 1.67 -16.08 -6.43
N SER A 27 0.35 -16.07 -6.65
CA SER A 27 -0.48 -14.88 -6.45
C SER A 27 -0.84 -14.73 -4.97
N ARG A 28 -1.11 -15.85 -4.30
CA ARG A 28 -1.40 -15.93 -2.86
C ARG A 28 -0.88 -17.27 -2.34
N MET A 29 0.02 -17.23 -1.37
CA MET A 29 0.69 -18.44 -0.84
C MET A 29 -0.30 -19.53 -0.39
N LYS A 30 -1.41 -19.13 0.27
CA LYS A 30 -2.44 -20.06 0.76
C LYS A 30 -3.09 -20.89 -0.35
N ASN A 31 -3.20 -20.36 -1.55
CA ASN A 31 -3.89 -21.02 -2.67
C ASN A 31 -2.99 -21.94 -3.50
N GLY A 32 -1.71 -22.05 -3.12
CA GLY A 32 -0.71 -22.79 -3.92
C GLY A 32 -0.20 -21.99 -5.11
N GLY A 33 0.71 -22.61 -5.86
CA GLY A 33 1.30 -21.99 -7.05
C GLY A 33 0.30 -21.97 -8.22
N ASP A 34 0.15 -20.81 -8.86
CA ASP A 34 -0.70 -20.63 -10.04
C ASP A 34 0.06 -20.15 -11.29
N ASN A 35 1.31 -19.74 -11.12
CA ASN A 35 2.23 -19.29 -12.18
C ASN A 35 1.66 -18.18 -13.09
N LYS A 36 0.66 -17.45 -12.63
CA LYS A 36 0.01 -16.37 -13.41
C LYS A 36 0.99 -15.25 -13.74
N ASP A 37 1.87 -14.94 -12.81
CA ASP A 37 2.79 -13.81 -12.90
C ASP A 37 4.18 -14.18 -13.41
N HIS A 38 4.27 -15.19 -14.27
CA HIS A 38 5.54 -15.73 -14.78
C HIS A 38 6.43 -14.70 -15.50
N ARG A 39 5.88 -13.55 -15.91
CA ARG A 39 6.61 -12.45 -16.54
C ARG A 39 7.14 -11.40 -15.59
N ALA A 40 6.87 -11.53 -14.29
CA ALA A 40 7.41 -10.58 -13.29
C ALA A 40 8.94 -10.55 -13.37
N MET A 41 9.51 -9.36 -13.37
CA MET A 41 10.96 -9.11 -13.44
C MET A 41 11.51 -8.48 -12.14
N GLY A 42 10.63 -8.07 -11.25
CA GLY A 42 10.95 -7.45 -9.99
C GLY A 42 9.70 -6.93 -9.30
N GLY A 43 9.83 -5.83 -8.59
CA GLY A 43 8.72 -5.17 -7.90
C GLY A 43 8.93 -3.67 -7.81
N ASN A 44 7.94 -2.98 -7.23
CA ASN A 44 8.06 -1.58 -6.86
C ASN A 44 9.05 -1.40 -5.69
N PRO A 45 9.46 -0.18 -5.31
CA PRO A 45 10.47 0.04 -4.28
C PRO A 45 10.18 -0.62 -2.92
N CYS A 46 8.91 -0.70 -2.51
CA CYS A 46 8.53 -1.35 -1.26
C CYS A 46 8.31 -2.87 -1.39
N LEU A 47 8.47 -3.45 -2.59
CA LEU A 47 8.29 -4.87 -2.94
C LEU A 47 6.91 -5.46 -2.63
N GLU A 48 5.90 -4.64 -2.32
CA GLU A 48 4.54 -5.13 -2.10
C GLU A 48 3.81 -5.48 -3.40
N GLN A 49 4.29 -4.98 -4.55
CA GLN A 49 3.78 -5.31 -5.87
C GLN A 49 4.87 -5.95 -6.73
N THR A 50 4.60 -7.14 -7.24
CA THR A 50 5.40 -7.70 -8.33
C THR A 50 5.06 -6.96 -9.62
N LEU A 51 6.06 -6.71 -10.46
CA LEU A 51 5.89 -5.97 -11.70
C LEU A 51 6.64 -6.64 -12.86
N GLU A 52 6.04 -6.60 -14.03
CA GLU A 52 6.71 -6.84 -15.30
C GLU A 52 7.43 -5.55 -15.75
N SER A 53 8.38 -5.64 -16.69
CA SER A 53 8.99 -4.45 -17.28
C SER A 53 7.93 -3.53 -17.89
N TYR A 54 8.06 -2.22 -17.68
CA TYR A 54 7.13 -1.18 -18.09
C TYR A 54 5.76 -1.19 -17.39
N GLU A 55 5.54 -2.03 -16.39
CA GLU A 55 4.28 -2.08 -15.66
C GLU A 55 4.18 -1.00 -14.58
N LEU A 56 2.98 -0.47 -14.39
CA LEU A 56 2.67 0.47 -13.33
C LEU A 56 1.96 -0.23 -12.17
N CYS A 57 2.13 0.34 -10.99
CA CYS A 57 1.55 -0.10 -9.75
C CYS A 57 0.21 0.63 -9.50
N CYS A 58 -0.92 -0.08 -9.55
CA CYS A 58 -2.24 0.44 -9.20
C CYS A 58 -2.61 -0.03 -7.80
N LEU A 59 -2.62 0.89 -6.83
CA LEU A 59 -2.85 0.59 -5.43
C LEU A 59 -4.08 1.29 -4.90
N VAL A 60 -4.75 0.64 -3.96
CA VAL A 60 -5.76 1.24 -3.08
C VAL A 60 -5.56 0.72 -1.68
N GLU A 61 -5.74 1.58 -0.67
CA GLU A 61 -5.56 1.23 0.73
C GLU A 61 -6.90 1.07 1.42
N THR A 62 -7.04 0.07 2.30
CA THR A 62 -8.23 -0.17 3.12
C THR A 62 -7.87 -0.35 4.59
N PHE A 63 -8.83 -0.06 5.48
CA PHE A 63 -8.61 0.02 6.92
C PHE A 63 -9.68 -0.79 7.66
N PRO A 64 -9.51 -2.12 7.80
CA PRO A 64 -10.56 -3.00 8.34
C PRO A 64 -10.94 -2.65 9.78
N ASN A 65 -10.02 -2.12 10.60
CA ASN A 65 -10.33 -1.73 11.98
C ASN A 65 -11.36 -0.62 12.09
N ASN A 66 -11.54 0.19 11.02
CA ASN A 66 -12.48 1.32 10.99
C ASN A 66 -13.91 0.90 10.63
N HIS A 67 -14.19 -0.40 10.56
CA HIS A 67 -15.49 -0.95 10.20
C HIS A 67 -16.09 -1.73 11.38
N GLU A 68 -17.39 -1.62 11.56
CA GLU A 68 -18.10 -2.29 12.65
C GLU A 68 -18.26 -3.78 12.39
N SER A 69 -18.55 -4.17 11.15
CA SER A 69 -18.78 -5.55 10.73
C SER A 69 -18.01 -5.92 9.45
N PHE A 70 -17.93 -7.23 9.18
CA PHE A 70 -17.36 -7.70 7.92
C PHE A 70 -18.17 -7.24 6.70
N GLU A 71 -19.49 -7.18 6.80
CA GLU A 71 -20.39 -6.73 5.72
C GLU A 71 -20.11 -5.28 5.35
N ASP A 72 -19.86 -4.43 6.35
CA ASP A 72 -19.47 -3.03 6.13
C ASP A 72 -18.09 -2.94 5.46
N TYR A 73 -17.12 -3.74 5.90
CA TYR A 73 -15.81 -3.83 5.27
C TYR A 73 -15.90 -4.38 3.84
N ALA A 74 -16.71 -5.42 3.59
CA ALA A 74 -16.92 -5.98 2.26
C ALA A 74 -17.51 -4.95 1.28
N ARG A 75 -18.41 -4.09 1.75
CA ARG A 75 -18.93 -2.97 0.96
C ARG A 75 -17.83 -1.96 0.61
N THR A 76 -16.94 -1.66 1.54
CA THR A 76 -15.76 -0.81 1.29
C THR A 76 -14.82 -1.46 0.27
N LEU A 77 -14.54 -2.77 0.40
CA LEU A 77 -13.72 -3.51 -0.56
C LEU A 77 -14.29 -3.43 -1.99
N LYS A 78 -15.61 -3.53 -2.14
CA LYS A 78 -16.28 -3.36 -3.43
C LYS A 78 -15.89 -2.04 -4.11
N TYR A 79 -16.02 -0.92 -3.40
CA TYR A 79 -15.78 0.41 -3.98
C TYR A 79 -14.29 0.74 -4.10
N ALA A 80 -13.48 0.31 -3.14
CA ALA A 80 -12.03 0.43 -3.22
C ALA A 80 -11.48 -0.31 -4.45
N TYR A 81 -11.98 -1.53 -4.68
CA TYR A 81 -11.58 -2.31 -5.83
C TYR A 81 -12.11 -1.73 -7.15
N LEU A 82 -13.34 -1.19 -7.16
CA LEU A 82 -13.88 -0.46 -8.32
C LEU A 82 -12.99 0.72 -8.69
N TYR A 83 -12.59 1.53 -7.72
CA TYR A 83 -11.68 2.65 -7.92
C TYR A 83 -10.37 2.19 -8.58
N ALA A 84 -9.70 1.20 -7.99
CA ALA A 84 -8.43 0.69 -8.52
C ALA A 84 -8.60 0.06 -9.92
N LYS A 85 -9.69 -0.67 -10.15
CA LYS A 85 -9.98 -1.26 -11.46
C LYS A 85 -10.21 -0.18 -12.53
N THR A 86 -10.89 0.89 -12.18
CA THR A 86 -11.11 2.05 -13.06
C THR A 86 -9.79 2.74 -13.42
N VAL A 87 -8.87 2.90 -12.46
CA VAL A 87 -7.54 3.45 -12.72
C VAL A 87 -6.78 2.63 -13.77
N THR A 88 -6.93 1.31 -13.77
CA THR A 88 -6.28 0.46 -14.79
C THR A 88 -6.81 0.70 -16.22
N LEU A 89 -7.94 1.38 -16.41
CA LEU A 89 -8.47 1.73 -17.73
C LEU A 89 -7.73 2.91 -18.38
N GLY A 90 -7.02 3.70 -17.57
CA GLY A 90 -6.26 4.86 -18.03
C GLY A 90 -5.15 4.47 -19.02
N ARG A 91 -4.82 5.40 -19.89
CA ARG A 91 -3.70 5.28 -20.83
C ARG A 91 -2.56 6.19 -20.41
N THR A 92 -1.35 5.77 -20.68
CA THR A 92 -0.12 6.53 -20.49
C THR A 92 0.43 7.01 -21.83
N HIS A 93 1.49 7.82 -21.79
CA HIS A 93 2.20 8.26 -23.00
C HIS A 93 3.06 7.15 -23.64
N TRP A 94 3.30 6.05 -22.92
CA TRP A 94 4.22 4.99 -23.31
C TRP A 94 3.47 3.78 -23.87
N ALA A 95 3.75 3.42 -25.11
CA ALA A 95 3.10 2.30 -25.79
C ALA A 95 3.36 0.96 -25.09
N ASP A 96 4.59 0.72 -24.64
CA ASP A 96 4.96 -0.51 -23.93
C ASP A 96 4.25 -0.61 -22.58
N THR A 97 4.16 0.47 -21.82
CA THR A 97 3.40 0.51 -20.56
C THR A 97 1.93 0.22 -20.81
N ASN A 98 1.33 0.85 -21.82
CA ASN A 98 -0.07 0.59 -22.16
C ASN A 98 -0.32 -0.88 -22.50
N ARG A 99 0.58 -1.49 -23.29
CA ARG A 99 0.46 -2.91 -23.67
C ARG A 99 0.48 -3.83 -22.45
N VAL A 100 1.39 -3.59 -21.50
CA VAL A 100 1.52 -4.40 -20.28
C VAL A 100 0.32 -4.17 -19.36
N MET A 101 -0.05 -2.92 -19.13
CA MET A 101 -1.19 -2.54 -18.29
C MET A 101 -2.51 -3.08 -18.81
N LEU A 102 -2.75 -3.00 -20.12
CA LEU A 102 -3.95 -3.53 -20.76
C LEU A 102 -4.09 -5.04 -20.61
N ARG A 103 -2.99 -5.77 -20.61
CA ARG A 103 -2.97 -7.21 -20.44
C ARG A 103 -3.14 -7.64 -18.97
N ASN A 104 -2.37 -7.05 -18.07
CA ASN A 104 -2.22 -7.53 -16.70
C ASN A 104 -3.29 -6.98 -15.75
N ARG A 105 -3.76 -5.77 -15.95
CA ARG A 105 -4.73 -5.12 -15.06
C ARG A 105 -4.39 -5.28 -13.58
N ARG A 106 -3.09 -5.29 -13.24
CA ARG A 106 -2.59 -5.53 -11.89
C ARG A 106 -3.13 -4.51 -10.92
N ILE A 107 -3.61 -5.00 -9.77
CA ILE A 107 -4.12 -4.20 -8.65
C ILE A 107 -3.50 -4.72 -7.36
N GLY A 108 -3.19 -3.80 -6.46
CA GLY A 108 -2.85 -4.07 -5.07
C GLY A 108 -3.89 -3.44 -4.16
N CYS A 109 -4.99 -4.15 -3.88
CA CYS A 109 -5.90 -3.76 -2.82
C CYS A 109 -5.24 -4.11 -1.49
N SER A 110 -4.77 -3.09 -0.79
CA SER A 110 -3.94 -3.19 0.41
C SER A 110 -4.74 -3.00 1.68
N VAL A 111 -4.18 -3.45 2.79
CA VAL A 111 -4.74 -3.35 4.13
C VAL A 111 -3.75 -2.74 5.08
N SER A 112 -4.19 -1.75 5.87
CA SER A 112 -3.45 -1.10 6.96
C SER A 112 -4.22 -1.14 8.27
N GLY A 113 -3.57 -0.77 9.38
CA GLY A 113 -4.16 -0.87 10.72
C GLY A 113 -4.22 -2.30 11.23
N VAL A 114 -3.34 -3.19 10.74
CA VAL A 114 -3.31 -4.61 11.10
C VAL A 114 -3.03 -4.79 12.58
N ALA A 115 -2.05 -4.07 13.12
CA ALA A 115 -1.71 -4.15 14.55
C ALA A 115 -2.92 -3.75 15.43
N GLN A 116 -3.59 -2.65 15.10
CA GLN A 116 -4.79 -2.21 15.82
C GLN A 116 -5.93 -3.23 15.72
N PHE A 117 -6.19 -3.77 14.52
CA PHE A 117 -7.24 -4.78 14.35
C PHE A 117 -6.97 -6.02 15.20
N VAL A 118 -5.74 -6.53 15.15
CA VAL A 118 -5.33 -7.72 15.91
C VAL A 118 -5.42 -7.47 17.42
N THR A 119 -5.01 -6.29 17.88
CA THR A 119 -5.14 -5.91 19.30
C THR A 119 -6.60 -5.82 19.74
N ASN A 120 -7.47 -5.24 18.91
CA ASN A 120 -8.86 -4.99 19.28
C ASN A 120 -9.78 -6.20 19.10
N ARG A 121 -9.52 -7.07 18.10
CA ARG A 121 -10.45 -8.13 17.68
C ARG A 121 -9.80 -9.52 17.58
N GLY A 122 -8.50 -9.62 17.78
CA GLY A 122 -7.75 -10.88 17.75
C GLY A 122 -7.30 -11.31 16.34
N LEU A 123 -6.25 -12.13 16.33
CA LEU A 123 -5.61 -12.61 15.10
C LEU A 123 -6.52 -13.51 14.26
N ASP A 124 -7.31 -14.37 14.90
CA ASP A 124 -8.17 -15.32 14.17
C ASP A 124 -9.30 -14.58 13.42
N LYS A 125 -9.86 -13.56 14.05
CA LYS A 125 -10.85 -12.69 13.40
C LYS A 125 -10.23 -11.91 12.23
N PHE A 126 -9.00 -11.47 12.39
CA PHE A 126 -8.26 -10.82 11.30
C PHE A 126 -8.05 -11.77 10.12
N LYS A 127 -7.61 -13.01 10.37
CA LYS A 127 -7.45 -14.04 9.32
C LYS A 127 -8.77 -14.35 8.61
N GLU A 128 -9.87 -14.44 9.37
CA GLU A 128 -11.21 -14.64 8.82
C GLU A 128 -11.58 -13.50 7.86
N TRP A 129 -11.44 -12.25 8.29
CA TRP A 129 -11.77 -11.08 7.46
C TRP A 129 -10.90 -10.98 6.21
N LEU A 130 -9.60 -11.28 6.31
CA LEU A 130 -8.71 -11.28 5.15
C LEU A 130 -9.04 -12.39 4.15
N ASN A 131 -9.40 -13.58 4.63
CA ASN A 131 -9.79 -14.67 3.75
C ASN A 131 -11.10 -14.36 3.01
N ASN A 132 -12.13 -13.98 3.74
CA ASN A 132 -13.41 -13.63 3.17
C ASN A 132 -13.31 -12.38 2.27
N GLY A 133 -12.51 -11.39 2.69
CA GLY A 133 -12.25 -10.17 1.90
C GLY A 133 -11.52 -10.46 0.58
N TYR A 134 -10.61 -11.43 0.57
CA TYR A 134 -9.97 -11.86 -0.66
C TYR A 134 -11.00 -12.45 -1.64
N ASP A 135 -11.89 -13.31 -1.16
CA ASP A 135 -12.92 -13.92 -2.01
C ASP A 135 -13.89 -12.85 -2.55
N VAL A 136 -14.30 -11.88 -1.73
CA VAL A 136 -15.08 -10.71 -2.16
C VAL A 136 -14.39 -9.94 -3.28
N ILE A 137 -13.07 -9.72 -3.16
CA ILE A 137 -12.29 -9.02 -4.19
C ILE A 137 -12.23 -9.85 -5.48
N GLN A 138 -12.08 -11.19 -5.42
CA GLN A 138 -12.07 -12.04 -6.61
C GLN A 138 -13.41 -11.98 -7.35
N ASP A 139 -14.53 -11.99 -6.63
CA ASP A 139 -15.86 -11.89 -7.20
C ASP A 139 -16.07 -10.53 -7.89
N TRP A 140 -15.65 -9.44 -7.25
CA TRP A 140 -15.71 -8.10 -7.85
C TRP A 140 -14.75 -7.93 -9.01
N ASP A 141 -13.55 -8.52 -8.97
CA ASP A 141 -12.64 -8.51 -10.13
C ASP A 141 -13.30 -9.15 -11.34
N LYS A 142 -13.95 -10.29 -11.14
CA LYS A 142 -14.72 -10.95 -12.19
C LYS A 142 -15.79 -10.04 -12.76
N GLN A 143 -16.63 -9.49 -11.90
CA GLN A 143 -17.78 -8.69 -12.32
C GLN A 143 -17.36 -7.40 -13.02
N TYR A 144 -16.39 -6.67 -12.48
CA TYR A 144 -15.90 -5.44 -13.10
C TYR A 144 -15.14 -5.71 -14.40
N SER A 145 -14.40 -6.82 -14.50
CA SER A 145 -13.77 -7.20 -15.75
C SER A 145 -14.79 -7.46 -16.85
N ASP A 146 -15.89 -8.13 -16.51
CA ASP A 146 -16.99 -8.40 -17.45
C ASP A 146 -17.70 -7.08 -17.85
N TRP A 147 -17.99 -6.20 -16.89
CA TRP A 147 -18.65 -4.91 -17.16
C TRP A 147 -17.81 -3.97 -18.02
N PHE A 148 -16.50 -3.93 -17.79
CA PHE A 148 -15.58 -3.06 -18.52
C PHE A 148 -15.01 -3.69 -19.79
N ALA A 149 -15.37 -4.95 -20.08
CA ALA A 149 -14.84 -5.75 -21.19
C ALA A 149 -13.28 -5.77 -21.21
N VAL A 150 -12.68 -6.01 -20.04
CA VAL A 150 -11.22 -6.08 -19.87
C VAL A 150 -10.81 -7.39 -19.21
N PRO A 151 -9.52 -7.80 -19.34
CA PRO A 151 -9.01 -8.98 -18.64
C PRO A 151 -9.16 -8.88 -17.12
N ARG A 152 -9.25 -10.03 -16.44
CA ARG A 152 -9.12 -10.11 -15.00
C ARG A 152 -7.73 -9.69 -14.56
N SER A 153 -7.65 -9.13 -13.38
CA SER A 153 -6.38 -8.69 -12.81
C SER A 153 -5.46 -9.87 -12.52
N ILE A 154 -4.20 -9.76 -12.94
CA ILE A 154 -3.19 -10.81 -12.73
C ILE A 154 -2.91 -11.05 -11.25
N LYS A 155 -2.92 -9.96 -10.46
CA LYS A 155 -2.93 -9.92 -8.99
C LYS A 155 -3.90 -8.86 -8.51
N THR A 156 -4.50 -9.05 -7.33
CA THR A 156 -5.63 -8.24 -6.85
C THR A 156 -5.37 -7.58 -5.51
N THR A 157 -4.52 -8.19 -4.68
CA THR A 157 -4.29 -7.76 -3.30
C THR A 157 -2.80 -7.54 -3.01
N SER A 158 -2.54 -6.76 -2.00
CA SER A 158 -1.18 -6.45 -1.53
C SER A 158 -1.19 -6.09 -0.05
N VAL A 159 -0.02 -5.89 0.54
CA VAL A 159 0.14 -5.26 1.84
C VAL A 159 1.21 -4.19 1.73
N LYS A 160 0.78 -2.95 1.58
CA LYS A 160 1.65 -1.80 1.47
C LYS A 160 2.12 -1.32 2.84
N PRO A 161 3.33 -0.75 2.98
CA PRO A 161 3.75 -0.05 4.20
C PRO A 161 2.86 1.13 4.61
N SER A 162 2.26 1.85 3.66
CA SER A 162 1.21 2.86 3.84
C SER A 162 1.49 3.99 4.85
N GLY A 163 2.74 4.48 4.94
CA GLY A 163 3.19 5.40 5.99
C GLY A 163 2.32 6.64 6.22
N THR A 164 1.94 7.39 5.19
CA THR A 164 1.21 8.67 5.34
C THR A 164 -0.30 8.52 5.22
N VAL A 165 -0.80 7.71 4.28
CA VAL A 165 -2.24 7.53 4.02
C VAL A 165 -2.95 6.93 5.24
N SER A 166 -2.32 5.98 5.94
CA SER A 166 -2.87 5.36 7.14
C SER A 166 -3.16 6.38 8.25
N LEU A 167 -2.36 7.43 8.38
CA LEU A 167 -2.59 8.47 9.40
C LEU A 167 -3.86 9.26 9.15
N LEU A 168 -4.25 9.50 7.90
CA LEU A 168 -5.51 10.14 7.56
C LEU A 168 -6.72 9.33 8.04
N ALA A 169 -6.57 8.02 8.12
CA ALA A 169 -7.60 7.09 8.58
C ALA A 169 -7.47 6.76 10.09
N GLY A 170 -6.53 7.36 10.81
CA GLY A 170 -6.25 7.02 12.21
C GLY A 170 -5.75 5.58 12.39
N ALA A 171 -5.06 5.03 11.39
CA ALA A 171 -4.61 3.65 11.39
C ALA A 171 -3.08 3.53 11.47
N THR A 172 -2.59 2.44 12.06
CA THR A 172 -1.18 2.07 11.99
C THR A 172 -0.79 1.70 10.56
N PRO A 173 0.46 2.01 10.11
CA PRO A 173 0.90 1.73 8.74
C PRO A 173 1.02 0.24 8.45
N GLY A 174 0.34 -0.26 7.42
CA GLY A 174 0.47 -1.64 6.95
C GLY A 174 0.36 -2.68 8.07
N LEU A 175 1.39 -3.54 8.16
CA LEU A 175 1.55 -4.58 9.19
C LEU A 175 2.28 -4.07 10.46
N HIS A 176 2.86 -2.87 10.43
CA HIS A 176 3.76 -2.41 11.46
C HIS A 176 3.03 -2.09 12.75
N TYR A 177 3.66 -2.47 13.87
CA TYR A 177 3.35 -1.87 15.15
C TYR A 177 3.96 -0.47 15.17
N ALA A 178 3.30 0.46 15.87
CA ALA A 178 3.91 1.75 16.15
C ALA A 178 5.11 1.55 17.09
N GLU A 179 6.19 2.32 16.89
CA GLU A 179 7.34 2.33 17.79
C GLU A 179 6.95 2.81 19.20
N SER A 180 5.99 3.74 19.24
CA SER A 180 5.39 4.25 20.47
C SER A 180 3.94 4.64 20.18
N ARG A 181 3.09 4.55 21.22
CA ARG A 181 1.71 5.06 21.14
C ARG A 181 1.69 6.55 20.82
N PHE A 182 2.56 7.31 21.47
CA PHE A 182 2.67 8.75 21.29
C PHE A 182 4.02 9.09 20.67
N TYR A 183 4.03 9.86 19.59
CA TYR A 183 5.24 10.36 18.98
C TYR A 183 5.03 11.71 18.30
N ILE A 184 6.11 12.42 18.02
CA ILE A 184 6.10 13.64 17.22
C ILE A 184 6.43 13.30 15.77
N ARG A 185 5.49 13.54 14.88
CA ARG A 185 5.72 13.40 13.44
C ARG A 185 6.23 14.73 12.90
N ARG A 186 7.38 14.68 12.25
CA ARG A 186 8.00 15.82 11.58
C ARG A 186 7.66 15.81 10.10
N ILE A 187 6.78 16.73 9.67
CA ILE A 187 6.28 16.81 8.30
C ILE A 187 7.03 17.92 7.57
N ARG A 188 7.59 17.60 6.40
CA ARG A 188 8.24 18.58 5.54
C ARG A 188 7.21 19.24 4.61
N LEU A 189 7.17 20.56 4.60
CA LEU A 189 6.33 21.38 3.72
C LEU A 189 7.22 22.38 2.97
N SER A 190 6.81 22.73 1.75
CA SER A 190 7.44 23.85 1.03
C SER A 190 7.35 25.12 1.87
N LYS A 191 8.40 25.93 1.88
CA LYS A 191 8.41 27.26 2.53
C LYS A 191 7.30 28.19 2.02
N HIS A 192 6.80 27.93 0.82
CA HIS A 192 5.70 28.69 0.20
C HIS A 192 4.32 28.03 0.40
N SER A 193 4.22 27.00 1.25
CA SER A 193 2.94 26.35 1.54
C SER A 193 1.99 27.28 2.28
N GLU A 194 0.78 27.41 1.77
CA GLU A 194 -0.30 28.19 2.41
C GLU A 194 -0.72 27.60 3.77
N LEU A 195 -0.36 26.34 4.07
CA LEU A 195 -0.66 25.69 5.34
C LEU A 195 0.21 26.19 6.51
N LEU A 196 1.38 26.79 6.25
CA LEU A 196 2.32 27.17 7.31
C LEU A 196 1.74 28.19 8.28
N GLU A 197 1.08 29.24 7.81
CA GLU A 197 0.51 30.27 8.66
C GLU A 197 -0.68 29.76 9.51
N PRO A 198 -1.64 29.00 8.97
CA PRO A 198 -2.65 28.32 9.78
C PRO A 198 -2.07 27.41 10.87
N LEU A 199 -1.04 26.61 10.52
CA LEU A 199 -0.40 25.71 11.48
C LEU A 199 0.31 26.45 12.62
N LYS A 200 1.05 27.53 12.31
CA LYS A 200 1.66 28.40 13.33
C LYS A 200 0.60 29.01 14.26
N LYS A 201 -0.50 29.54 13.68
CA LYS A 201 -1.62 30.11 14.45
C LYS A 201 -2.30 29.06 15.33
N ALA A 202 -2.33 27.80 14.92
CA ALA A 202 -2.85 26.68 15.70
C ALA A 202 -1.87 26.20 16.79
N GLY A 203 -0.66 26.78 16.88
CA GLY A 203 0.32 26.47 17.92
C GLY A 203 1.26 25.32 17.60
N TYR A 204 1.30 24.86 16.35
CA TYR A 204 2.28 23.84 15.94
C TYR A 204 3.67 24.46 15.83
N LEU A 205 4.70 23.69 16.25
CA LEU A 205 6.09 24.08 16.03
C LEU A 205 6.42 24.01 14.53
N VAL A 206 6.95 25.12 14.00
CA VAL A 206 7.36 25.23 12.60
C VAL A 206 8.77 25.80 12.54
N GLU A 207 9.71 25.04 11.99
CA GLU A 207 11.12 25.40 11.89
C GLU A 207 11.66 25.16 10.49
N PRO A 208 12.78 25.80 10.06
CA PRO A 208 13.45 25.47 8.82
C PRO A 208 13.96 24.02 8.83
N ALA A 209 13.89 23.35 7.67
CA ALA A 209 14.36 21.98 7.55
C ALA A 209 15.90 21.94 7.46
N PHE A 210 16.55 21.19 8.32
CA PHE A 210 18.00 20.99 8.27
C PHE A 210 18.46 20.55 6.88
N GLY A 211 19.44 21.25 6.32
CA GLY A 211 20.01 21.00 4.99
C GLY A 211 19.15 21.44 3.82
N SER A 212 18.03 22.14 4.05
CA SER A 212 17.15 22.71 3.01
C SER A 212 16.34 23.92 3.54
N GLU A 213 16.99 24.73 4.34
CA GLU A 213 16.38 25.86 5.10
C GLU A 213 15.76 26.90 4.17
N ASP A 214 16.28 27.06 2.96
CA ASP A 214 15.81 28.03 1.97
C ASP A 214 14.50 27.65 1.30
N THR A 215 14.16 26.36 1.25
CA THR A 215 13.03 25.84 0.47
C THR A 215 11.99 25.10 1.29
N THR A 216 12.37 24.58 2.47
CA THR A 216 11.57 23.62 3.20
C THR A 216 11.43 23.99 4.66
N MET A 217 10.22 23.86 5.18
CA MET A 217 9.90 23.96 6.61
C MET A 217 9.51 22.61 7.17
N VAL A 218 9.78 22.38 8.44
CA VAL A 218 9.34 21.20 9.20
C VAL A 218 8.27 21.63 10.18
N VAL A 219 7.17 20.90 10.20
CA VAL A 219 6.09 21.06 11.16
C VAL A 219 6.06 19.84 12.08
N GLU A 220 6.05 20.06 13.38
CA GLU A 220 5.90 19.00 14.38
C GLU A 220 4.45 18.76 14.71
N VAL A 221 3.98 17.54 14.50
CA VAL A 221 2.59 17.14 14.77
C VAL A 221 2.59 16.00 15.79
N PRO A 222 1.97 16.18 16.96
CA PRO A 222 1.79 15.10 17.92
C PRO A 222 0.80 14.07 17.36
N VAL A 223 1.14 12.80 17.47
CA VAL A 223 0.34 11.68 16.98
C VAL A 223 0.08 10.71 18.11
N ASP A 224 -1.17 10.31 18.29
CA ASP A 224 -1.61 9.15 19.09
C ASP A 224 -2.12 8.08 18.12
N VAL A 225 -1.53 6.90 18.17
CA VAL A 225 -1.90 5.75 17.30
C VAL A 225 -2.64 4.65 18.05
N GLY A 226 -3.07 4.91 19.23
CA GLY A 226 -3.70 4.09 20.20
C GLY A 226 -4.81 3.62 20.59
#